data_b68f29cef4baba2f03e79a0a90eab436
#
_entry.id   b68f29cef4baba2f03e79a0a90eab436
#
_cell.length_a   1.000
_cell.length_b   1.000
_cell.length_c   1.000
_cell.angle_alpha   90.00
_cell.angle_beta   90.00
_cell.angle_gamma   90.00
#
_symmetry.space_group_name_H-M   'P 1'
#
loop_
_entity.id
_entity.type
_entity.pdbx_description
1 polymer ?
#
loop_
_entity_poly.entity_id
_entity_poly.type
_entity_poly.pdbx_seq_one_letter_code
_entity_poly.pdbx_strand_id
1 'polypeptide(L)'
;NVDFAARRGILVCNCRGENAQAVAEMTFGLLLCLLRKIHLADRYIREDHWKRTESAALPEWAMGSELKGKTLGVIGLGQIGSRVARIARGFDMKVLAYDPFAQPQIDALIDRTALEDLLSRADIVTLHVPLTPATEKMINARSLAMMKPNALLVNTSRGRVVDEPILFEALR
;
A
#
# COMPACT_ATOMS: atom_id res chain seq x y z
N ASN A 1 19.02 21.91 2.53
CA ASN A 1 19.68 22.07 1.22
C ASN A 1 21.10 21.49 1.32
N VAL A 2 21.32 20.31 0.70
CA VAL A 2 22.59 19.57 0.77
C VAL A 2 23.74 20.35 0.11
N ASP A 3 23.48 21.00 -1.01
CA ASP A 3 24.48 21.80 -1.73
C ASP A 3 24.97 22.99 -0.93
N PHE A 4 24.08 23.62 -0.15
CA PHE A 4 24.45 24.69 0.75
C PHE A 4 25.34 24.19 1.90
N ALA A 5 25.02 23.02 2.45
CA ALA A 5 25.86 22.38 3.48
C ALA A 5 27.24 22.00 2.94
N ALA A 6 27.29 21.40 1.75
CA ALA A 6 28.53 21.01 1.09
C ALA A 6 29.45 22.19 0.84
N ARG A 7 28.93 23.35 0.37
CA ARG A 7 29.72 24.58 0.18
C ARG A 7 30.30 25.12 1.49
N ARG A 8 29.78 24.71 2.64
CA ARG A 8 30.30 25.08 3.96
C ARG A 8 31.16 24.01 4.64
N GLY A 9 31.51 22.95 3.89
CA GLY A 9 32.25 21.82 4.42
C GLY A 9 31.47 20.94 5.41
N ILE A 10 30.13 21.04 5.44
CA ILE A 10 29.28 20.25 6.32
C ILE A 10 28.94 18.96 5.62
N LEU A 11 29.34 17.83 6.20
CA LEU A 11 29.00 16.50 5.72
C LEU A 11 27.52 16.19 6.08
N VAL A 12 26.73 15.83 5.08
CA VAL A 12 25.34 15.38 5.25
C VAL A 12 25.24 13.90 4.91
N CYS A 13 24.86 13.10 5.89
CA CYS A 13 24.67 11.67 5.74
C CYS A 13 23.19 11.29 5.95
N ASN A 14 22.74 10.22 5.30
CA ASN A 14 21.44 9.61 5.57
C ASN A 14 21.58 8.08 5.71
N CYS A 15 20.68 7.48 6.48
CA CYS A 15 20.60 6.04 6.68
C CYS A 15 19.54 5.47 5.73
N ARG A 16 19.95 5.11 4.50
CA ARG A 16 19.02 4.58 3.50
C ARG A 16 18.50 3.21 3.90
N GLY A 17 17.17 3.06 3.97
CA GLY A 17 16.51 1.76 4.11
C GLY A 17 16.38 1.25 5.54
N GLU A 18 16.89 1.96 6.55
CA GLU A 18 16.79 1.53 7.97
C GLU A 18 15.34 1.32 8.43
N ASN A 19 14.40 2.15 7.97
CA ASN A 19 12.98 2.03 8.29
C ASN A 19 12.20 1.17 7.28
N ALA A 20 12.86 0.55 6.29
CA ALA A 20 12.15 -0.10 5.19
C ALA A 20 11.32 -1.30 5.66
N GLN A 21 11.80 -2.04 6.65
CA GLN A 21 11.06 -3.16 7.24
C GLN A 21 9.81 -2.63 7.99
N ALA A 22 9.97 -1.62 8.82
CA ALA A 22 8.87 -1.03 9.58
C ALA A 22 7.76 -0.47 8.69
N VAL A 23 8.12 0.17 7.56
CA VAL A 23 7.14 0.68 6.59
C VAL A 23 6.43 -0.47 5.86
N ALA A 24 7.13 -1.55 5.52
CA ALA A 24 6.52 -2.72 4.91
C ALA A 24 5.51 -3.40 5.88
N GLU A 25 5.86 -3.52 7.14
CA GLU A 25 4.96 -4.03 8.20
C GLU A 25 3.75 -3.12 8.40
N MET A 26 3.94 -1.80 8.44
CA MET A 26 2.86 -0.82 8.52
C MET A 26 1.89 -0.96 7.33
N THR A 27 2.40 -1.19 6.12
CA THR A 27 1.58 -1.41 4.93
C THR A 27 0.63 -2.59 5.13
N PHE A 28 1.12 -3.72 5.64
CA PHE A 28 0.28 -4.88 5.95
C PHE A 28 -0.61 -4.66 7.17
N GLY A 29 -0.15 -3.92 8.16
CA GLY A 29 -0.97 -3.49 9.29
C GLY A 29 -2.22 -2.73 8.84
N LEU A 30 -2.05 -1.75 7.95
CA LEU A 30 -3.15 -0.99 7.36
C LEU A 30 -4.09 -1.88 6.51
N LEU A 31 -3.53 -2.75 5.66
CA LEU A 31 -4.31 -3.69 4.84
C LEU A 31 -5.16 -4.62 5.71
N LEU A 32 -4.57 -5.25 6.70
CA LEU A 32 -5.28 -6.14 7.61
C LEU A 32 -6.32 -5.39 8.44
N CYS A 33 -6.00 -4.16 8.88
CA CYS A 33 -6.95 -3.31 9.59
C CYS A 33 -8.20 -3.02 8.75
N LEU A 34 -8.04 -2.70 7.46
CA LEU A 34 -9.13 -2.46 6.52
C LEU A 34 -9.92 -3.73 6.22
N LEU A 35 -9.23 -4.79 5.78
CA LEU A 35 -9.86 -6.03 5.32
C LEU A 35 -10.55 -6.81 6.44
N ARG A 36 -9.96 -6.85 7.63
CA ARG A 36 -10.47 -7.59 8.78
C ARG A 36 -11.28 -6.72 9.74
N LYS A 37 -11.50 -5.43 9.39
CA LYS A 37 -12.29 -4.49 10.21
C LYS A 37 -11.79 -4.34 11.65
N ILE A 38 -10.47 -4.50 11.89
CA ILE A 38 -9.87 -4.57 13.23
C ILE A 38 -10.19 -3.31 14.04
N HIS A 39 -10.11 -2.12 13.42
CA HIS A 39 -10.41 -0.84 14.09
C HIS A 39 -11.88 -0.71 14.49
N LEU A 40 -12.81 -1.31 13.72
CA LEU A 40 -14.23 -1.32 14.06
C LEU A 40 -14.51 -2.33 15.19
N ALA A 41 -13.85 -3.49 15.15
CA ALA A 41 -13.98 -4.51 16.19
C ALA A 41 -13.44 -4.01 17.54
N ASP A 42 -12.27 -3.35 17.55
CA ASP A 42 -11.71 -2.73 18.75
C ASP A 42 -12.68 -1.70 19.35
N ARG A 43 -13.22 -0.78 18.52
CA ARG A 43 -14.21 0.20 18.96
C ARG A 43 -15.47 -0.47 19.53
N TYR A 44 -16.01 -1.45 18.82
CA TYR A 44 -17.20 -2.17 19.22
C TYR A 44 -17.09 -2.80 20.59
N ILE A 45 -15.91 -3.37 20.90
CA ILE A 45 -15.63 -3.97 22.21
C ILE A 45 -15.48 -2.89 23.29
N ARG A 46 -14.74 -1.80 23.01
CA ARG A 46 -14.51 -0.71 23.97
C ARG A 46 -15.74 0.10 24.32
N GLU A 47 -16.69 0.19 23.41
CA GLU A 47 -17.99 0.86 23.62
C GLU A 47 -19.02 -0.08 24.26
N ASP A 48 -18.60 -1.22 24.79
CA ASP A 48 -19.41 -2.21 25.51
C ASP A 48 -20.58 -2.78 24.67
N HIS A 49 -20.43 -2.77 23.35
CA HIS A 49 -21.42 -3.38 22.44
C HIS A 49 -21.29 -4.91 22.39
N TRP A 50 -20.19 -5.46 22.86
CA TRP A 50 -19.98 -6.91 22.97
C TRP A 50 -20.75 -7.44 24.20
N LYS A 51 -22.01 -7.71 24.02
CA LYS A 51 -22.81 -8.40 25.03
C LYS A 51 -22.62 -9.90 24.87
N ARG A 52 -22.40 -10.59 25.98
CA ARG A 52 -22.51 -12.04 26.04
C ARG A 52 -23.98 -12.43 25.86
N THR A 53 -24.46 -12.43 24.62
CA THR A 53 -25.73 -13.02 24.28
C THR A 53 -25.54 -14.52 24.10
N GLU A 54 -26.58 -15.31 24.33
CA GLU A 54 -26.56 -16.78 24.17
C GLU A 54 -26.20 -17.19 22.73
N SER A 55 -26.33 -16.33 21.75
CA SER A 55 -25.81 -16.52 20.39
C SER A 55 -24.51 -15.75 20.24
N ALA A 56 -23.39 -16.47 20.04
CA ALA A 56 -22.09 -15.89 19.71
C ALA A 56 -22.03 -15.35 18.26
N ALA A 57 -23.13 -14.85 17.71
CA ALA A 57 -23.19 -14.33 16.36
C ALA A 57 -22.45 -13.01 16.24
N LEU A 58 -21.40 -12.96 15.42
CA LEU A 58 -20.74 -11.72 15.07
C LEU A 58 -21.66 -10.83 14.24
N PRO A 59 -21.60 -9.50 14.42
CA PRO A 59 -22.28 -8.57 13.52
C PRO A 59 -21.84 -8.80 12.06
N GLU A 60 -22.76 -8.68 11.12
CA GLU A 60 -22.48 -8.92 9.70
C GLU A 60 -21.30 -8.07 9.18
N TRP A 61 -21.19 -6.83 9.64
CA TRP A 61 -20.05 -5.96 9.28
C TRP A 61 -18.69 -6.49 9.74
N ALA A 62 -18.63 -7.36 10.76
CA ALA A 62 -17.38 -7.94 11.28
C ALA A 62 -16.81 -9.04 10.35
N MET A 63 -17.59 -9.48 9.37
CA MET A 63 -17.11 -10.40 8.34
C MET A 63 -16.13 -9.65 7.44
N GLY A 64 -14.85 -10.02 7.55
CA GLY A 64 -13.77 -9.45 6.75
C GLY A 64 -13.48 -10.27 5.50
N SER A 65 -12.54 -9.77 4.70
CA SER A 65 -12.01 -10.49 3.53
C SER A 65 -10.59 -10.98 3.80
N GLU A 66 -10.20 -12.06 3.12
CA GLU A 66 -8.85 -12.62 3.18
C GLU A 66 -7.94 -12.02 2.12
N LEU A 67 -6.62 -12.07 2.38
CA LEU A 67 -5.59 -11.69 1.40
C LEU A 67 -5.27 -12.81 0.41
N LYS A 68 -5.45 -14.06 0.82
CA LYS A 68 -5.14 -15.26 0.01
C LYS A 68 -5.81 -15.18 -1.37
N GLY A 69 -5.02 -15.42 -2.41
CA GLY A 69 -5.47 -15.43 -3.80
C GLY A 69 -5.72 -14.05 -4.41
N LYS A 70 -5.71 -12.96 -3.62
CA LYS A 70 -5.82 -11.60 -4.15
C LYS A 70 -4.54 -11.17 -4.85
N THR A 71 -4.69 -10.22 -5.77
CA THR A 71 -3.58 -9.63 -6.52
C THR A 71 -3.16 -8.33 -5.86
N LEU A 72 -1.90 -8.25 -5.42
CA LEU A 72 -1.27 -7.02 -4.93
C LEU A 72 -0.50 -6.35 -6.06
N GLY A 73 -0.84 -5.11 -6.37
CA GLY A 73 -0.08 -4.23 -7.25
C GLY A 73 0.88 -3.37 -6.44
N VAL A 74 2.18 -3.56 -6.64
CA VAL A 74 3.24 -2.80 -5.98
C VAL A 74 3.80 -1.75 -6.94
N ILE A 75 3.61 -0.48 -6.64
CA ILE A 75 4.17 0.63 -7.41
C ILE A 75 5.44 1.14 -6.73
N GLY A 76 6.59 0.83 -7.34
CA GLY A 76 7.94 1.06 -6.80
C GLY A 76 8.51 -0.18 -6.11
N LEU A 77 9.56 -0.78 -6.69
CA LEU A 77 10.27 -1.98 -6.18
C LEU A 77 11.60 -1.63 -5.49
N GLY A 78 11.66 -0.49 -4.81
CA GLY A 78 12.80 -0.13 -3.98
C GLY A 78 12.89 -0.98 -2.69
N GLN A 79 13.63 -0.47 -1.70
CA GLN A 79 13.85 -1.14 -0.42
C GLN A 79 12.55 -1.56 0.29
N ILE A 80 11.51 -0.73 0.22
CA ILE A 80 10.21 -0.98 0.87
C ILE A 80 9.37 -1.92 -0.01
N GLY A 81 9.14 -1.55 -1.27
CA GLY A 81 8.26 -2.33 -2.16
C GLY A 81 8.69 -3.77 -2.34
N SER A 82 10.00 -4.05 -2.40
CA SER A 82 10.51 -5.42 -2.45
C SER A 82 10.20 -6.22 -1.17
N ARG A 83 10.23 -5.58 0.01
CA ARG A 83 9.84 -6.24 1.26
C ARG A 83 8.34 -6.50 1.30
N VAL A 84 7.53 -5.52 0.88
CA VAL A 84 6.07 -5.66 0.77
C VAL A 84 5.71 -6.81 -0.17
N ALA A 85 6.34 -6.88 -1.35
CA ALA A 85 6.14 -7.98 -2.29
C ALA A 85 6.49 -9.36 -1.67
N ARG A 86 7.56 -9.45 -0.89
CA ARG A 86 7.94 -10.67 -0.19
C ARG A 86 6.94 -11.08 0.89
N ILE A 87 6.46 -10.12 1.69
CA ILE A 87 5.45 -10.38 2.73
C ILE A 87 4.14 -10.85 2.09
N ALA A 88 3.71 -10.23 0.97
CA ALA A 88 2.51 -10.61 0.23
C ALA A 88 2.50 -12.09 -0.17
N ARG A 89 3.64 -12.63 -0.55
CA ARG A 89 3.77 -14.06 -0.88
C ARG A 89 3.53 -14.96 0.32
N GLY A 90 3.92 -14.53 1.52
CA GLY A 90 3.60 -15.25 2.77
C GLY A 90 2.10 -15.32 3.06
N PHE A 91 1.30 -14.46 2.42
CA PHE A 91 -0.16 -14.49 2.44
C PHE A 91 -0.79 -15.19 1.22
N ASP A 92 -0.02 -15.92 0.43
CA ASP A 92 -0.48 -16.58 -0.82
C ASP A 92 -1.11 -15.59 -1.81
N MET A 93 -0.63 -14.35 -1.88
CA MET A 93 -1.06 -13.35 -2.84
C MET A 93 -0.31 -13.48 -4.17
N LYS A 94 -0.95 -13.08 -5.26
CA LYS A 94 -0.28 -12.79 -6.53
C LYS A 94 0.31 -11.39 -6.45
N VAL A 95 1.54 -11.19 -6.98
CA VAL A 95 2.20 -9.89 -6.94
C VAL A 95 2.49 -9.39 -8.35
N LEU A 96 1.88 -8.28 -8.69
CA LEU A 96 2.22 -7.47 -9.87
C LEU A 96 3.07 -6.28 -9.41
N ALA A 97 4.03 -5.88 -10.21
CA ALA A 97 4.85 -4.73 -9.86
C ALA A 97 5.10 -3.81 -11.06
N TYR A 98 5.07 -2.52 -10.79
CA TYR A 98 5.49 -1.47 -11.70
C TYR A 98 6.63 -0.68 -11.08
N ASP A 99 7.79 -0.70 -11.74
CA ASP A 99 8.93 0.16 -11.44
C ASP A 99 9.78 0.29 -12.70
N PRO A 100 9.83 1.48 -13.33
CA PRO A 100 10.59 1.69 -14.55
C PRO A 100 12.11 1.65 -14.33
N PHE A 101 12.58 1.72 -13.08
CA PHE A 101 14.00 1.76 -12.72
C PHE A 101 14.49 0.48 -12.04
N ALA A 102 13.60 -0.46 -11.75
CA ALA A 102 13.98 -1.69 -11.06
C ALA A 102 14.88 -2.57 -11.92
N GLN A 103 15.94 -3.11 -11.31
CA GLN A 103 16.85 -4.01 -11.98
C GLN A 103 16.22 -5.37 -12.30
N PRO A 104 16.66 -6.08 -13.36
CA PRO A 104 16.05 -7.35 -13.80
C PRO A 104 16.08 -8.49 -12.78
N GLN A 105 16.94 -8.43 -11.78
CA GLN A 105 17.24 -9.52 -10.85
C GLN A 105 16.33 -9.59 -9.62
N ILE A 106 15.25 -8.81 -9.58
CA ILE A 106 14.27 -8.88 -8.49
C ILE A 106 13.39 -10.11 -8.71
N ASP A 107 13.32 -10.94 -7.69
CA ASP A 107 12.58 -12.20 -7.49
C ASP A 107 11.68 -12.63 -8.69
N ALA A 108 12.01 -13.78 -9.32
CA ALA A 108 11.31 -14.34 -10.47
C ALA A 108 9.79 -14.60 -10.25
N LEU A 109 9.30 -14.44 -9.03
CA LEU A 109 7.91 -14.62 -8.64
C LEU A 109 7.12 -13.30 -8.54
N ILE A 110 7.74 -12.18 -8.93
CA ILE A 110 7.09 -10.88 -9.06
C ILE A 110 6.85 -10.62 -10.55
N ASP A 111 5.61 -10.60 -10.95
CA ASP A 111 5.21 -10.33 -12.33
C ASP A 111 5.31 -8.81 -12.59
N ARG A 112 6.30 -8.40 -13.40
CA ARG A 112 6.52 -6.99 -13.76
C ARG A 112 5.64 -6.62 -14.95
N THR A 113 4.92 -5.53 -14.82
CA THR A 113 3.94 -5.13 -15.82
C THR A 113 3.88 -3.60 -16.00
N ALA A 114 3.17 -3.12 -17.02
CA ALA A 114 2.87 -1.72 -17.19
C ALA A 114 1.94 -1.22 -16.07
N LEU A 115 1.98 0.10 -15.81
CA LEU A 115 1.17 0.70 -14.75
C LEU A 115 -0.34 0.46 -14.98
N GLU A 116 -0.79 0.64 -16.21
CA GLU A 116 -2.19 0.48 -16.58
C GLU A 116 -2.68 -0.96 -16.35
N ASP A 117 -1.86 -1.94 -16.73
CA ASP A 117 -2.17 -3.36 -16.54
C ASP A 117 -2.19 -3.72 -15.05
N LEU A 118 -1.24 -3.21 -14.25
CA LEU A 118 -1.24 -3.36 -12.81
C LEU A 118 -2.53 -2.82 -12.19
N LEU A 119 -2.90 -1.58 -12.53
CA LEU A 119 -4.09 -0.92 -11.96
C LEU A 119 -5.37 -1.68 -12.27
N SER A 120 -5.52 -2.19 -13.51
CA SER A 120 -6.72 -2.92 -13.93
C SER A 120 -6.86 -4.30 -13.29
N ARG A 121 -5.75 -4.95 -12.95
CA ARG A 121 -5.72 -6.34 -12.44
C ARG A 121 -5.61 -6.44 -10.92
N ALA A 122 -5.06 -5.43 -10.26
CA ALA A 122 -4.84 -5.46 -8.83
C ALA A 122 -6.15 -5.35 -8.03
N ASP A 123 -6.27 -6.15 -6.98
CA ASP A 123 -7.30 -6.02 -5.94
C ASP A 123 -6.87 -5.01 -4.87
N ILE A 124 -5.55 -4.85 -4.71
CA ILE A 124 -4.92 -3.95 -3.76
C ILE A 124 -3.77 -3.27 -4.48
N VAL A 125 -3.69 -1.95 -4.40
CA VAL A 125 -2.58 -1.15 -4.93
C VAL A 125 -1.84 -0.50 -3.77
N THR A 126 -0.51 -0.61 -3.75
CA THR A 126 0.32 0.01 -2.72
C THR A 126 1.47 0.81 -3.33
N LEU A 127 1.70 2.01 -2.76
CA LEU A 127 2.61 3.01 -3.31
C LEU A 127 3.89 3.09 -2.48
N HIS A 128 5.04 2.87 -3.13
CA HIS A 128 6.38 2.90 -2.54
C HIS A 128 7.38 3.68 -3.39
N VAL A 129 6.90 4.73 -4.05
CA VAL A 129 7.69 5.62 -4.90
C VAL A 129 8.10 6.90 -4.15
N PRO A 130 9.25 7.51 -4.45
CA PRO A 130 9.57 8.85 -3.99
C PRO A 130 8.65 9.90 -4.64
N LEU A 131 8.47 11.05 -4.02
CA LEU A 131 7.82 12.17 -4.65
C LEU A 131 8.81 12.88 -5.60
N THR A 132 8.51 12.85 -6.88
CA THR A 132 9.25 13.50 -7.95
C THR A 132 8.26 14.14 -8.93
N PRO A 133 8.70 14.98 -9.88
CA PRO A 133 7.79 15.49 -10.92
C PRO A 133 7.07 14.39 -11.71
N ALA A 134 7.69 13.20 -11.86
CA ALA A 134 7.10 12.08 -12.58
C ALA A 134 6.10 11.26 -11.75
N THR A 135 6.16 11.35 -10.42
CA THR A 135 5.29 10.58 -9.51
C THR A 135 4.28 11.46 -8.79
N GLU A 136 4.40 12.79 -8.88
CA GLU A 136 3.41 13.70 -8.33
C GLU A 136 2.07 13.51 -9.03
N LYS A 137 1.02 13.28 -8.23
CA LYS A 137 -0.34 12.99 -8.70
C LYS A 137 -0.41 11.85 -9.74
N MET A 138 0.49 10.86 -9.63
CA MET A 138 0.42 9.70 -10.53
C MET A 138 -0.86 8.89 -10.34
N ILE A 139 -1.42 8.90 -9.12
CA ILE A 139 -2.76 8.40 -8.84
C ILE A 139 -3.74 9.57 -8.95
N ASN A 140 -4.41 9.64 -10.08
CA ASN A 140 -5.33 10.71 -10.49
C ASN A 140 -6.64 10.11 -11.04
N ALA A 141 -7.54 10.93 -11.60
CA ALA A 141 -8.81 10.46 -12.12
C ALA A 141 -8.67 9.32 -13.14
N ARG A 142 -7.68 9.41 -14.05
CA ARG A 142 -7.45 8.36 -15.05
C ARG A 142 -6.98 7.06 -14.41
N SER A 143 -6.01 7.12 -13.51
CA SER A 143 -5.49 5.93 -12.82
C SER A 143 -6.53 5.30 -11.89
N LEU A 144 -7.32 6.09 -11.15
CA LEU A 144 -8.41 5.59 -10.33
C LEU A 144 -9.51 4.92 -11.16
N ALA A 145 -9.86 5.49 -12.33
CA ALA A 145 -10.85 4.90 -13.24
C ALA A 145 -10.41 3.54 -13.83
N MET A 146 -9.12 3.22 -13.84
CA MET A 146 -8.61 1.92 -14.28
C MET A 146 -8.65 0.87 -13.17
N MET A 147 -8.73 1.28 -11.91
CA MET A 147 -8.75 0.35 -10.78
C MET A 147 -10.09 -0.41 -10.71
N LYS A 148 -10.07 -1.59 -10.12
CA LYS A 148 -11.31 -2.33 -9.84
C LYS A 148 -12.20 -1.53 -8.88
N PRO A 149 -13.54 -1.59 -9.00
CA PRO A 149 -14.46 -0.83 -8.15
C PRO A 149 -14.26 -1.03 -6.64
N ASN A 150 -13.84 -2.23 -6.25
CA ASN A 150 -13.59 -2.59 -4.85
C ASN A 150 -12.10 -2.69 -4.52
N ALA A 151 -11.23 -2.11 -5.34
CA ALA A 151 -9.80 -2.12 -5.08
C ALA A 151 -9.47 -1.29 -3.83
N LEU A 152 -8.48 -1.74 -3.08
CA LEU A 152 -7.92 -0.98 -1.97
C LEU A 152 -6.68 -0.22 -2.42
N LEU A 153 -6.53 1.02 -1.97
CA LEU A 153 -5.34 1.82 -2.18
C LEU A 153 -4.64 2.08 -0.85
N VAL A 154 -3.35 1.75 -0.76
CA VAL A 154 -2.51 2.03 0.40
C VAL A 154 -1.35 2.92 -0.01
N ASN A 155 -1.18 4.05 0.66
CA ASN A 155 -0.08 4.96 0.42
C ASN A 155 0.72 5.17 1.71
N THR A 156 1.88 4.53 1.81
CA THR A 156 2.87 4.73 2.87
C THR A 156 4.09 5.52 2.38
N SER A 157 3.98 6.14 1.19
CA SER A 157 5.06 6.93 0.59
C SER A 157 4.91 8.43 0.87
N ARG A 158 4.27 9.18 0.01
CA ARG A 158 4.03 10.63 0.15
C ARG A 158 2.61 10.97 -0.31
N GLY A 159 1.90 11.85 0.43
CA GLY A 159 0.51 12.25 0.11
C GLY A 159 0.38 12.73 -1.34
N ARG A 160 1.24 13.65 -1.78
CA ARG A 160 1.21 14.26 -3.13
C ARG A 160 1.41 13.28 -4.30
N VAL A 161 1.73 12.02 -4.06
CA VAL A 161 1.71 10.97 -5.11
C VAL A 161 0.28 10.68 -5.56
N VAL A 162 -0.70 10.97 -4.70
CA VAL A 162 -2.13 10.86 -4.98
C VAL A 162 -2.72 12.26 -5.18
N ASP A 163 -3.62 12.42 -6.13
CA ASP A 163 -4.45 13.61 -6.25
C ASP A 163 -5.60 13.51 -5.23
N GLU A 164 -5.38 14.06 -4.02
CA GLU A 164 -6.30 13.91 -2.89
C GLU A 164 -7.73 14.39 -3.18
N PRO A 165 -7.97 15.56 -3.82
CA PRO A 165 -9.32 15.97 -4.22
C PRO A 165 -10.03 14.93 -5.09
N ILE A 166 -9.32 14.36 -6.06
CA ILE A 166 -9.89 13.33 -6.95
C ILE A 166 -10.15 12.03 -6.21
N LEU A 167 -9.24 11.62 -5.33
CA LEU A 167 -9.46 10.44 -4.47
C LEU A 167 -10.72 10.64 -3.59
N PHE A 168 -10.90 11.82 -3.02
CA PHE A 168 -12.07 12.11 -2.18
C PHE A 168 -13.39 11.97 -2.97
N GLU A 169 -13.43 12.45 -4.22
CA GLU A 169 -14.61 12.28 -5.08
C GLU A 169 -14.83 10.80 -5.46
N ALA A 170 -13.76 10.03 -5.67
CA ALA A 170 -13.86 8.61 -6.00
C ALA A 170 -14.32 7.72 -4.82
N LEU A 171 -14.23 8.20 -3.58
CA LEU A 171 -14.64 7.49 -2.37
C LEU A 171 -16.10 7.78 -1.93
N ARG A 172 -16.79 8.67 -2.65
CA ARG A 172 -18.22 9.00 -2.44
C ARG A 172 -19.13 8.07 -3.21
#